data_c69bd84868dfd0827e6cabdb50e1a916
#
_entry.id   c69bd84868dfd0827e6cabdb50e1a916
#
_cell.length_a   1.000
_cell.length_b   1.000
_cell.length_c   1.000
_cell.angle_alpha   90.00
_cell.angle_beta   90.00
_cell.angle_gamma   90.00
#
_symmetry.space_group_name_H-M   'P 1'
#
loop_
_entity.id
_entity.type
_entity.pdbx_description
1 polymer ?
#
loop_
_entity_poly.entity_id
_entity_poly.type
_entity_poly.pdbx_seq_one_letter_code
_entity_poly.pdbx_strand_id
1 'polypeptide(L)'
;MTRAALMHRDRFCCAYCGSKADTVDHVVPRSRGGDHSWENCVAACSTCNHRKADRLLAELGWTLRAVPVPPKGQHWRLLSSVKELDPAWVRYLGEGAA
;
A
#
# COMPACT_ATOMS: atom_id res chain seq x y z
N MET A 1 6.70 9.04 -0.36
CA MET A 1 5.89 7.87 0.06
C MET A 1 6.83 6.78 0.54
N THR A 2 6.60 6.27 1.73
CA THR A 2 7.36 5.15 2.26
C THR A 2 6.46 3.93 2.36
N ARG A 3 7.08 2.75 2.47
CA ARG A 3 6.33 1.51 2.68
C ARG A 3 5.47 1.59 3.94
N ALA A 4 6.04 2.10 5.02
CA ALA A 4 5.33 2.23 6.29
C ALA A 4 4.10 3.13 6.16
N ALA A 5 4.24 4.28 5.50
CA ALA A 5 3.13 5.21 5.30
C ALA A 5 2.04 4.59 4.43
N LEU A 6 2.43 3.86 3.41
CA LEU A 6 1.47 3.17 2.54
C LEU A 6 0.68 2.11 3.32
N MET A 7 1.36 1.32 4.13
CA MET A 7 0.70 0.31 4.96
C MET A 7 -0.30 0.94 5.91
N HIS A 8 0.05 2.06 6.52
CA HIS A 8 -0.87 2.78 7.40
C HIS A 8 -2.06 3.34 6.65
N ARG A 9 -1.83 3.91 5.46
CA ARG A 9 -2.94 4.40 4.64
C ARG A 9 -3.96 3.29 4.39
N ASP A 10 -3.48 2.09 4.05
CA ASP A 10 -4.32 0.96 3.69
C ASP A 10 -4.69 0.10 4.90
N ARG A 11 -4.35 0.55 6.11
CA ARG A 11 -4.70 -0.10 7.37
C ARG A 11 -4.23 -1.55 7.43
N PHE A 12 -3.11 -1.84 6.79
CA PHE A 12 -2.53 -3.20 6.73
C PHE A 12 -3.51 -4.22 6.15
N CYS A 13 -4.41 -3.77 5.29
CA CYS A 13 -5.38 -4.62 4.62
C CYS A 13 -5.07 -4.72 3.13
N CYS A 14 -5.18 -5.92 2.59
CA CYS A 14 -4.98 -6.15 1.17
C CYS A 14 -6.02 -5.40 0.35
N ALA A 15 -5.56 -4.63 -0.63
CA ALA A 15 -6.45 -3.84 -1.48
C ALA A 15 -7.34 -4.70 -2.36
N TYR A 16 -7.00 -5.96 -2.55
CA TYR A 16 -7.73 -6.87 -3.42
C TYR A 16 -8.68 -7.78 -2.66
N CYS A 17 -8.23 -8.43 -1.60
CA CYS A 17 -9.05 -9.40 -0.88
C CYS A 17 -9.44 -8.97 0.53
N GLY A 18 -8.81 -7.92 1.08
CA GLY A 18 -9.12 -7.42 2.41
C GLY A 18 -8.44 -8.14 3.56
N SER A 19 -7.68 -9.19 3.29
CA SER A 19 -6.94 -9.86 4.36
C SER A 19 -5.75 -9.02 4.80
N LYS A 20 -5.06 -9.48 5.83
CA LYS A 20 -3.89 -8.80 6.33
C LYS A 20 -2.83 -8.67 5.23
N ALA A 21 -2.35 -7.46 5.03
CA ALA A 21 -1.33 -7.17 4.02
C ALA A 21 0.04 -7.03 4.66
N ASP A 22 1.05 -7.54 3.98
CA ASP A 22 2.44 -7.45 4.41
C ASP A 22 3.36 -7.09 3.25
N THR A 23 2.81 -6.87 2.06
CA THR A 23 3.59 -6.52 0.87
C THR A 23 3.01 -5.27 0.22
N VAL A 24 3.80 -4.67 -0.66
CA VAL A 24 3.37 -3.55 -1.50
C VAL A 24 3.27 -4.03 -2.94
N ASP A 25 2.18 -3.71 -3.60
CA ASP A 25 1.98 -4.03 -5.00
C ASP A 25 1.75 -2.75 -5.81
N HIS A 26 2.24 -2.76 -7.04
CA HIS A 26 1.95 -1.72 -8.01
C HIS A 26 0.74 -2.17 -8.84
N VAL A 27 -0.35 -1.41 -8.76
CA VAL A 27 -1.61 -1.77 -9.46
C VAL A 27 -1.34 -1.96 -10.94
N VAL A 28 -0.71 -0.98 -11.57
CA VAL A 28 -0.11 -1.17 -12.89
C VAL A 28 1.35 -1.54 -12.64
N PRO A 29 1.78 -2.74 -13.04
CA PRO A 29 3.15 -3.18 -12.79
C PRO A 29 4.18 -2.23 -13.40
N ARG A 30 5.30 -2.08 -12.74
CA ARG A 30 6.38 -1.21 -13.23
C ARG A 30 6.86 -1.65 -14.60
N SER A 31 6.90 -2.94 -14.84
CA SER A 31 7.25 -3.50 -16.16
C SER A 31 6.25 -3.13 -17.25
N ARG A 32 5.07 -2.64 -16.88
CA ARG A 32 4.02 -2.25 -17.82
C ARG A 32 3.72 -0.75 -17.75
N GLY A 33 4.67 0.04 -17.28
CA GLY A 33 4.58 1.49 -17.25
C GLY A 33 4.00 2.09 -15.98
N GLY A 34 3.75 1.29 -14.96
CA GLY A 34 3.25 1.79 -13.69
C GLY A 34 4.32 2.58 -12.93
N ASP A 35 3.90 3.63 -12.24
CA ASP A 35 4.80 4.46 -11.45
C ASP A 35 4.77 4.07 -9.97
N HIS A 36 5.67 4.65 -9.22
CA HIS A 36 5.74 4.45 -7.76
C HIS A 36 5.10 5.66 -7.08
N SER A 37 3.78 5.65 -7.01
CA SER A 37 3.00 6.76 -6.48
C SER A 37 1.92 6.27 -5.54
N TRP A 38 1.36 7.20 -4.76
CA TRP A 38 0.23 6.90 -3.88
C TRP A 38 -0.97 6.32 -4.65
N GLU A 39 -1.14 6.75 -5.89
CA GLU A 39 -2.27 6.34 -6.72
C GLU A 39 -2.06 4.97 -7.37
N ASN A 40 -0.82 4.50 -7.44
CA ASN A 40 -0.50 3.23 -8.09
C ASN A 40 0.04 2.16 -7.15
N CYS A 41 0.31 2.50 -5.90
CA CYS A 41 0.81 1.52 -4.92
C CYS A 41 -0.26 1.20 -3.90
N VAL A 42 -0.38 -0.06 -3.55
CA VAL A 42 -1.35 -0.53 -2.56
C VAL A 42 -0.72 -1.59 -1.67
N ALA A 43 -1.25 -1.71 -0.46
CA ALA A 43 -0.92 -2.84 0.39
C ALA A 43 -1.58 -4.10 -0.17
N ALA A 44 -0.89 -5.20 -0.15
CA ALA A 44 -1.41 -6.47 -0.64
C ALA A 44 -0.91 -7.62 0.22
N CYS A 45 -1.72 -8.66 0.32
CA CYS A 45 -1.24 -9.89 0.94
C CYS A 45 -0.33 -10.62 -0.05
N SER A 46 0.56 -11.46 0.46
CA SER A 46 1.52 -12.18 -0.39
C SER A 46 0.82 -13.06 -1.41
N THR A 47 -0.30 -13.66 -1.04
CA THR A 47 -1.08 -14.52 -1.95
C THR A 47 -1.59 -13.75 -3.16
N CYS A 48 -2.28 -12.62 -2.93
CA CYS A 48 -2.78 -11.80 -4.03
C CYS A 48 -1.66 -11.23 -4.87
N ASN A 49 -0.59 -10.74 -4.20
CA ASN A 49 0.55 -10.19 -4.91
C ASN A 49 1.19 -11.22 -5.82
N HIS A 50 1.39 -12.43 -5.31
CA HIS A 50 1.98 -13.52 -6.08
C HIS A 50 1.08 -13.94 -7.25
N ARG A 51 -0.23 -14.04 -7.01
CA ARG A 51 -1.18 -14.43 -8.07
C ARG A 51 -1.31 -13.37 -9.15
N LYS A 52 -1.24 -12.11 -8.76
CA LYS A 52 -1.33 -11.00 -9.71
C LYS A 52 -0.10 -10.93 -10.61
N ALA A 53 1.08 -11.12 -10.06
CA ALA A 53 2.35 -11.00 -10.78
C ALA A 53 2.40 -9.67 -11.56
N ASP A 54 2.71 -9.69 -12.84
CA ASP A 54 2.83 -8.49 -13.68
C ASP A 54 1.57 -8.23 -14.53
N ARG A 55 0.43 -8.73 -14.11
CA ARG A 55 -0.82 -8.58 -14.85
C ARG A 55 -1.58 -7.33 -14.42
N LEU A 56 -2.35 -6.79 -15.35
CA LEU A 56 -3.26 -5.70 -15.07
C LEU A 56 -4.54 -6.24 -14.41
N LEU A 57 -5.22 -5.41 -13.64
CA LEU A 57 -6.46 -5.82 -12.97
C LEU A 57 -7.53 -6.26 -13.99
N ALA A 58 -7.60 -5.56 -15.12
CA ALA A 58 -8.55 -5.93 -16.17
C ALA A 58 -8.28 -7.33 -16.71
N GLU A 59 -7.02 -7.73 -16.80
CA GLU A 59 -6.65 -9.05 -17.26
C GLU A 59 -7.06 -10.16 -16.28
N LEU A 60 -7.14 -9.80 -15.00
CA LEU A 60 -7.50 -10.74 -13.94
C LEU A 60 -8.98 -10.70 -13.59
N GLY A 61 -9.70 -9.69 -14.02
CA GLY A 61 -11.05 -9.44 -13.57
C GLY A 61 -11.10 -8.99 -12.10
N TRP A 62 -10.04 -8.40 -11.62
CA TRP A 62 -9.95 -7.94 -10.23
C TRP A 62 -10.36 -6.48 -10.12
N THR A 63 -10.86 -6.12 -8.93
CA THR A 63 -11.16 -4.74 -8.59
C THR A 63 -10.47 -4.37 -7.30
N LEU A 64 -10.19 -3.08 -7.13
CA LEU A 64 -9.70 -2.54 -5.87
C LEU A 64 -10.85 -2.30 -4.93
N ARG A 65 -10.63 -2.55 -3.64
CA ARG A 65 -11.65 -2.31 -2.61
C ARG A 65 -11.86 -0.82 -2.35
N ALA A 66 -10.86 -0.01 -2.63
CA ALA A 66 -10.93 1.44 -2.49
C ALA A 66 -10.01 2.08 -3.52
N VAL A 67 -10.32 3.31 -3.92
CA VAL A 67 -9.46 4.05 -4.83
C VAL A 67 -8.21 4.50 -4.06
N PRO A 68 -7.01 4.14 -4.54
CA PRO A 68 -5.79 4.55 -3.86
C PRO A 68 -5.54 6.04 -4.07
N VAL A 69 -5.43 6.78 -2.98
CA VAL A 69 -5.20 8.22 -2.99
C VAL A 69 -4.14 8.57 -1.95
N PRO A 70 -3.51 9.74 -2.05
CA PRO A 70 -2.60 10.18 -1.01
C PRO A 70 -3.34 10.27 0.33
N PRO A 71 -2.67 9.90 1.45
CA PRO A 71 -3.29 10.03 2.76
C PRO A 71 -3.58 11.48 3.09
N LYS A 72 -4.61 11.72 3.89
CA LYS A 72 -4.99 13.06 4.33
C LYS A 72 -4.70 13.24 5.81
N GLY A 73 -4.50 14.50 6.22
CA GLY A 73 -4.26 14.86 7.61
C GLY A 73 -2.78 14.94 7.94
N GLN A 74 -2.49 15.24 9.20
CA GLN A 74 -1.11 15.48 9.63
C GLN A 74 -0.30 14.20 9.79
N HIS A 75 -0.95 13.09 10.06
CA HIS A 75 -0.26 11.83 10.33
C HIS A 75 0.58 11.34 9.16
N TRP A 76 0.08 11.49 7.96
CA TRP A 76 0.82 11.00 6.80
C TRP A 76 2.13 11.77 6.57
N ARG A 77 2.16 13.05 6.98
CA ARG A 77 3.40 13.84 6.87
C ARG A 77 4.47 13.29 7.79
N LEU A 78 4.09 12.94 9.01
CA LEU A 78 5.00 12.30 9.94
C LEU A 78 5.46 10.95 9.41
N LEU A 79 4.54 10.14 8.92
CA LEU A 79 4.85 8.83 8.37
C LEU A 79 5.76 8.93 7.14
N SER A 80 5.53 9.94 6.30
CA SER A 80 6.35 10.15 5.11
C SER A 80 7.76 10.65 5.45
N SER A 81 7.92 11.40 6.54
CA SER A 81 9.22 11.88 6.98
C SER A 81 9.98 10.86 7.81
N VAL A 82 9.30 9.93 8.44
CA VAL A 82 9.92 8.83 9.18
C VAL A 82 10.35 7.76 8.20
N LYS A 83 11.62 7.50 8.15
CA LYS A 83 12.13 6.47 7.24
C LYS A 83 11.73 5.09 7.76
N GLU A 84 11.55 4.16 6.85
CA GLU A 84 11.17 2.80 7.17
C GLU A 84 12.21 2.06 7.99
N LEU A 85 13.33 2.70 8.25
CA LEU A 85 14.43 2.13 9.02
C LEU A 85 14.12 2.01 10.51
N ASP A 86 13.10 2.69 11.01
CA ASP A 86 12.79 2.68 12.43
C ASP A 86 11.39 2.10 12.68
N PRO A 87 11.28 0.77 12.86
CA PRO A 87 9.98 0.13 13.11
C PRO A 87 9.32 0.61 14.39
N ALA A 88 10.08 1.01 15.40
CA ALA A 88 9.52 1.51 16.65
C ALA A 88 8.73 2.80 16.42
N TRP A 89 9.26 3.69 15.59
CA TRP A 89 8.58 4.91 15.22
C TRP A 89 7.28 4.63 14.47
N VAL A 90 7.33 3.74 13.50
CA VAL A 90 6.17 3.37 12.70
C VAL A 90 5.08 2.79 13.61
N ARG A 91 5.45 1.92 14.54
CA ARG A 91 4.51 1.33 15.48
C ARG A 91 3.85 2.40 16.37
N TYR A 92 4.65 3.30 16.90
CA TYR A 92 4.16 4.36 17.77
C TYR A 92 3.17 5.26 17.03
N LEU A 93 3.53 5.69 15.83
CA LEU A 93 2.66 6.54 15.02
C LEU A 93 1.38 5.80 14.62
N GLY A 94 1.49 4.50 14.35
CA GLY A 94 0.33 3.68 14.03
C GLY A 94 -0.67 3.62 15.17
N GLU A 95 -0.21 3.44 16.38
CA GLU A 95 -1.06 3.46 17.57
C GLU A 95 -1.70 4.84 17.76
N GLY A 96 -0.93 5.89 17.57
CA GLY A 96 -1.45 7.26 17.68
C GLY A 96 -2.44 7.60 16.58
N ALA A 97 -2.31 7.00 15.41
CA ALA A 97 -3.19 7.24 14.27
C ALA A 97 -4.48 6.40 14.34
N ALA A 98 -4.44 5.32 15.06
CA ALA A 98 -5.61 4.49 15.25
C ALA A 98 -6.59 5.17 16.20
#